data_c22cdd75b8cc12c163ee5b671ecf816d
#
_entry.id   c22cdd75b8cc12c163ee5b671ecf816d
#
_cell.length_a   1.000
_cell.length_b   1.000
_cell.length_c   1.000
_cell.angle_alpha   90.00
_cell.angle_beta   90.00
_cell.angle_gamma   90.00
#
_symmetry.space_group_name_H-M   'P 1'
#
loop_
_entity.id
_entity.type
_entity.pdbx_description
1 polymer ?
#
loop_
_entity_poly.entity_id
_entity_poly.type
_entity_poly.pdbx_seq_one_letter_code
_entity_poly.pdbx_strand_id
1 'polypeptide(L)'
;FAVDHYALADYDGTSLYEYPHQDVGVSEWGSCNFMHSRGEVRSFLQSAANYWLSVYHVDGIRMDAISRIIYWQGEPARGVNNNAVDFIREMNRGLKTLHPTAMLSAEDSTSFEGVTKPADQGGLGFDYKWDMGWMNDTLDYFRTAPEYRSRDYHKLTFSMMYYYNDVFLLPLSHDEVVHGKAT
;
A
#
# COMPACT_ATOMS: atom_id res chain seq x y z
N PHE A 1 0.56 3.52 12.17
CA PHE A 1 -0.53 4.22 12.89
C PHE A 1 -0.01 5.39 13.70
N ALA A 2 -0.90 6.35 14.07
CA ALA A 2 -0.55 7.57 14.79
C ALA A 2 -0.01 7.31 16.21
N VAL A 3 0.73 8.30 16.74
CA VAL A 3 1.37 8.22 18.08
C VAL A 3 0.83 9.25 19.08
N ASP A 4 -0.30 9.92 18.75
CA ASP A 4 -0.94 10.83 19.69
C ASP A 4 -1.60 10.06 20.85
N HIS A 5 -2.06 10.78 21.87
CA HIS A 5 -2.58 10.19 23.09
C HIS A 5 -3.93 9.44 22.94
N TYR A 6 -4.53 9.47 21.76
CA TYR A 6 -5.71 8.66 21.42
C TYR A 6 -5.36 7.43 20.58
N ALA A 7 -4.08 7.29 20.20
CA ALA A 7 -3.62 6.20 19.35
C ALA A 7 -3.32 4.91 20.13
N LEU A 8 -2.95 3.87 19.39
CA LEU A 8 -2.63 2.56 19.93
C LEU A 8 -1.17 2.43 20.40
N ALA A 9 -0.31 3.42 20.08
CA ALA A 9 1.09 3.40 20.49
C ALA A 9 1.20 3.43 22.02
N ASP A 10 2.01 2.52 22.57
CA ASP A 10 2.21 2.35 24.01
C ASP A 10 0.89 2.27 24.82
N TYR A 11 -0.13 1.66 24.25
CA TYR A 11 -1.51 1.66 24.77
C TYR A 11 -1.62 1.21 26.24
N ASP A 12 -0.85 0.22 26.61
CA ASP A 12 -0.77 -0.28 28.00
C ASP A 12 0.58 0.03 28.69
N GLY A 13 1.36 0.95 28.12
CA GLY A 13 2.71 1.28 28.57
C GLY A 13 3.77 0.35 28.00
N THR A 14 3.40 -0.53 27.08
CA THR A 14 4.32 -1.43 26.35
C THR A 14 4.06 -1.38 24.84
N SER A 15 5.00 -1.88 24.05
CA SER A 15 4.83 -2.02 22.60
C SER A 15 3.86 -3.17 22.29
N LEU A 16 2.57 -2.91 22.38
CA LEU A 16 1.52 -3.92 22.17
C LEU A 16 1.23 -4.16 20.69
N TYR A 17 1.10 -3.11 19.90
CA TYR A 17 0.76 -3.15 18.47
C TYR A 17 1.97 -2.93 17.57
N GLU A 18 2.95 -2.15 18.01
CA GLU A 18 4.13 -1.72 17.27
C GLU A 18 5.34 -2.61 17.55
N TYR A 19 6.35 -2.50 16.68
CA TYR A 19 7.66 -3.06 16.96
C TYR A 19 8.35 -2.28 18.08
N PRO A 20 8.99 -2.97 19.06
CA PRO A 20 9.60 -2.32 20.24
C PRO A 20 10.89 -1.56 19.89
N HIS A 21 11.50 -1.79 18.74
CA HIS A 21 12.73 -1.16 18.31
C HIS A 21 12.44 -0.03 17.33
N GLN A 22 12.89 1.19 17.64
CA GLN A 22 12.66 2.37 16.82
C GLN A 22 13.14 2.21 15.38
N ASP A 23 14.23 1.47 15.17
CA ASP A 23 14.80 1.21 13.83
C ASP A 23 13.80 0.58 12.85
N VAL A 24 12.83 -0.18 13.33
CA VAL A 24 11.79 -0.82 12.52
C VAL A 24 10.37 -0.42 12.93
N GLY A 25 10.22 0.17 14.10
CA GLY A 25 8.94 0.50 14.72
C GLY A 25 8.39 1.88 14.34
N VAL A 26 9.25 2.81 13.93
CA VAL A 26 8.85 4.19 13.59
C VAL A 26 9.08 4.46 12.11
N SER A 27 8.06 4.96 11.43
CA SER A 27 8.16 5.35 10.02
C SER A 27 8.85 6.72 9.86
N GLU A 28 9.24 7.07 8.64
CA GLU A 28 9.79 8.39 8.30
C GLU A 28 8.83 9.55 8.58
N TRP A 29 7.52 9.26 8.66
CA TRP A 29 6.47 10.23 9.00
C TRP A 29 6.20 10.33 10.50
N GLY A 30 7.00 9.65 11.35
CA GLY A 30 6.82 9.65 12.80
C GLY A 30 5.67 8.78 13.30
N SER A 31 5.05 7.96 12.44
CA SER A 31 4.01 7.01 12.85
C SER A 31 4.62 5.65 13.23
N CYS A 32 3.88 4.82 13.97
CA CYS A 32 4.30 3.46 14.31
C CYS A 32 3.94 2.44 13.24
N ASN A 33 4.85 1.50 13.02
CA ASN A 33 4.62 0.32 12.18
C ASN A 33 4.01 -0.81 13.00
N PHE A 34 2.94 -1.42 12.49
CA PHE A 34 2.32 -2.59 13.11
C PHE A 34 3.26 -3.80 13.10
N MET A 35 3.29 -4.51 14.22
CA MET A 35 4.08 -5.75 14.36
C MET A 35 3.32 -6.96 13.79
N HIS A 36 3.43 -7.18 12.48
CA HIS A 36 2.69 -8.21 11.76
C HIS A 36 3.05 -9.66 12.14
N SER A 37 4.06 -9.88 12.96
CA SER A 37 4.38 -11.19 13.54
C SER A 37 3.48 -11.58 14.71
N ARG A 38 2.71 -10.63 15.29
CA ARG A 38 1.78 -10.89 16.39
C ARG A 38 0.41 -11.28 15.86
N GLY A 39 -0.13 -12.40 16.34
CA GLY A 39 -1.46 -12.89 15.97
C GLY A 39 -2.57 -11.90 16.33
N GLU A 40 -2.47 -11.24 17.47
CA GLU A 40 -3.42 -10.22 17.95
C GLU A 40 -3.48 -9.02 17.02
N VAL A 41 -2.32 -8.53 16.56
CA VAL A 41 -2.22 -7.43 15.61
C VAL A 41 -2.82 -7.81 14.25
N ARG A 42 -2.50 -9.01 13.76
CA ARG A 42 -3.08 -9.55 12.52
C ARG A 42 -4.60 -9.67 12.63
N SER A 43 -5.10 -10.24 13.74
CA SER A 43 -6.54 -10.36 14.01
C SER A 43 -7.22 -9.00 14.09
N PHE A 44 -6.62 -8.02 14.75
CA PHE A 44 -7.14 -6.65 14.83
C PHE A 44 -7.29 -6.02 13.43
N LEU A 45 -6.25 -6.08 12.60
CA LEU A 45 -6.25 -5.48 11.26
C LEU A 45 -7.24 -6.18 10.31
N GLN A 46 -7.30 -7.51 10.35
CA GLN A 46 -8.27 -8.29 9.58
C GLN A 46 -9.71 -7.98 10.00
N SER A 47 -9.95 -7.88 11.32
CA SER A 47 -11.26 -7.54 11.87
C SER A 47 -11.68 -6.12 11.48
N ALA A 48 -10.76 -5.17 11.50
CA ALA A 48 -11.02 -3.80 11.07
C ALA A 48 -11.43 -3.74 9.59
N ALA A 49 -10.69 -4.42 8.71
CA ALA A 49 -11.02 -4.49 7.29
C ALA A 49 -12.40 -5.15 7.07
N ASN A 50 -12.65 -6.29 7.72
CA ASN A 50 -13.93 -6.98 7.63
C ASN A 50 -15.09 -6.14 8.17
N TYR A 51 -14.87 -5.36 9.23
CA TYR A 51 -15.88 -4.48 9.83
C TYR A 51 -16.38 -3.42 8.84
N TRP A 52 -15.48 -2.77 8.10
CA TRP A 52 -15.87 -1.79 7.10
C TRP A 52 -16.68 -2.40 5.96
N LEU A 53 -16.31 -3.60 5.49
CA LEU A 53 -17.05 -4.31 4.45
C LEU A 53 -18.40 -4.83 4.94
N SER A 54 -18.46 -5.40 6.18
CA SER A 54 -19.65 -6.05 6.69
C SER A 54 -20.69 -5.08 7.26
N VAL A 55 -20.25 -4.02 7.97
CA VAL A 55 -21.14 -3.12 8.72
C VAL A 55 -21.46 -1.87 7.92
N TYR A 56 -20.45 -1.27 7.26
CA TYR A 56 -20.65 -0.05 6.48
C TYR A 56 -20.89 -0.33 4.98
N HIS A 57 -20.75 -1.58 4.56
CA HIS A 57 -21.01 -2.01 3.19
C HIS A 57 -20.22 -1.19 2.14
N VAL A 58 -18.97 -0.86 2.47
CA VAL A 58 -18.07 -0.27 1.46
C VAL A 58 -17.77 -1.32 0.39
N ASP A 59 -17.59 -0.89 -0.85
CA ASP A 59 -17.40 -1.80 -2.00
C ASP A 59 -15.97 -2.30 -2.15
N GLY A 60 -15.02 -1.72 -1.42
CA GLY A 60 -13.63 -2.14 -1.47
C GLY A 60 -12.75 -1.43 -0.47
N ILE A 61 -11.50 -1.88 -0.38
CA ILE A 61 -10.49 -1.35 0.52
C ILE A 61 -9.20 -1.10 -0.26
N ARG A 62 -8.59 0.05 -0.04
CA ARG A 62 -7.23 0.34 -0.48
C ARG A 62 -6.26 0.19 0.70
N MET A 63 -5.21 -0.59 0.52
CA MET A 63 -4.06 -0.57 1.42
C MET A 63 -3.06 0.48 0.97
N ASP A 64 -2.82 1.42 1.88
CA ASP A 64 -1.89 2.53 1.71
C ASP A 64 -0.44 2.05 1.87
N ALA A 65 0.46 2.55 1.01
CA ALA A 65 1.91 2.39 1.10
C ALA A 65 2.38 0.98 1.50
N ILE A 66 1.90 -0.07 0.81
CA ILE A 66 2.24 -1.47 1.18
C ILE A 66 3.73 -1.76 1.11
N SER A 67 4.51 -0.99 0.36
CA SER A 67 5.96 -1.06 0.37
C SER A 67 6.55 -0.95 1.78
N ARG A 68 5.92 -0.14 2.66
CA ARG A 68 6.36 0.09 4.03
C ARG A 68 6.15 -1.11 4.96
N ILE A 69 5.30 -2.03 4.57
CA ILE A 69 5.09 -3.28 5.30
C ILE A 69 5.76 -4.48 4.62
N ILE A 70 5.85 -4.49 3.29
CA ILE A 70 6.54 -5.54 2.53
C ILE A 70 8.05 -5.52 2.78
N TYR A 71 8.66 -4.34 2.77
CA TYR A 71 10.09 -4.17 3.04
C TYR A 71 10.30 -3.50 4.39
N TRP A 72 11.36 -3.89 5.09
CA TRP A 72 11.73 -3.20 6.32
C TRP A 72 11.99 -1.72 6.05
N GLN A 73 11.20 -0.84 6.72
CA GLN A 73 11.20 0.62 6.50
C GLN A 73 10.90 1.06 5.04
N GLY A 74 10.26 0.20 4.26
CA GLY A 74 9.95 0.48 2.86
C GLY A 74 11.15 0.41 1.91
N GLU A 75 12.30 -0.06 2.40
CA GLU A 75 13.55 -0.12 1.64
C GLU A 75 13.85 -1.54 1.16
N PRO A 76 13.81 -1.84 -0.15
CA PRO A 76 14.12 -3.17 -0.68
C PRO A 76 15.50 -3.70 -0.23
N ALA A 77 16.50 -2.80 -0.07
CA ALA A 77 17.83 -3.17 0.40
C ALA A 77 17.87 -3.71 1.84
N ARG A 78 16.87 -3.40 2.66
CA ARG A 78 16.72 -3.92 4.03
C ARG A 78 16.06 -5.30 4.08
N GLY A 79 15.62 -5.80 2.93
CA GLY A 79 14.99 -7.10 2.80
C GLY A 79 13.49 -7.11 3.06
N VAL A 80 12.89 -8.25 2.76
CA VAL A 80 11.44 -8.48 2.85
C VAL A 80 11.04 -8.84 4.27
N ASN A 81 9.98 -8.20 4.79
CA ASN A 81 9.30 -8.59 6.00
C ASN A 81 8.30 -9.73 5.70
N ASN A 82 8.76 -10.97 5.79
CA ASN A 82 7.95 -12.14 5.46
C ASN A 82 6.67 -12.23 6.30
N ASN A 83 6.70 -11.81 7.58
CA ASN A 83 5.50 -11.81 8.42
C ASN A 83 4.42 -10.86 7.87
N ALA A 84 4.82 -9.71 7.35
CA ALA A 84 3.88 -8.77 6.74
C ALA A 84 3.35 -9.28 5.39
N VAL A 85 4.20 -9.89 4.57
CA VAL A 85 3.77 -10.52 3.30
C VAL A 85 2.76 -11.63 3.56
N ASP A 86 3.02 -12.50 4.53
CA ASP A 86 2.09 -13.57 4.91
C ASP A 86 0.79 -13.02 5.47
N PHE A 87 0.86 -11.95 6.29
CA PHE A 87 -0.32 -11.26 6.78
C PHE A 87 -1.19 -10.73 5.64
N ILE A 88 -0.60 -10.03 4.65
CA ILE A 88 -1.33 -9.49 3.49
C ILE A 88 -2.05 -10.62 2.73
N ARG A 89 -1.34 -11.71 2.45
CA ARG A 89 -1.90 -12.89 1.76
C ARG A 89 -3.09 -13.49 2.50
N GLU A 90 -2.95 -13.68 3.81
CA GLU A 90 -4.02 -14.24 4.65
C GLU A 90 -5.22 -13.30 4.72
N MET A 91 -4.98 -12.00 4.93
CA MET A 91 -6.04 -10.99 4.97
C MET A 91 -6.82 -10.95 3.66
N ASN A 92 -6.12 -10.82 2.53
CA ASN A 92 -6.77 -10.74 1.22
C ASN A 92 -7.56 -12.02 0.90
N ARG A 93 -6.99 -13.20 1.18
CA ARG A 93 -7.70 -14.48 1.02
C ARG A 93 -8.95 -14.55 1.90
N GLY A 94 -8.86 -14.15 3.16
CA GLY A 94 -9.98 -14.12 4.09
C GLY A 94 -11.07 -13.17 3.66
N LEU A 95 -10.71 -11.94 3.29
CA LEU A 95 -11.66 -10.94 2.81
C LEU A 95 -12.36 -11.37 1.52
N LYS A 96 -11.64 -11.93 0.55
CA LYS A 96 -12.24 -12.43 -0.70
C LYS A 96 -13.13 -13.67 -0.47
N THR A 97 -12.87 -14.45 0.56
CA THR A 97 -13.74 -15.57 0.95
C THR A 97 -15.06 -15.07 1.55
N LEU A 98 -15.01 -14.07 2.42
CA LEU A 98 -16.18 -13.49 3.09
C LEU A 98 -16.95 -12.50 2.19
N HIS A 99 -16.23 -11.77 1.36
CA HIS A 99 -16.74 -10.71 0.50
C HIS A 99 -16.20 -10.89 -0.93
N PRO A 100 -16.71 -11.87 -1.72
CA PRO A 100 -16.14 -12.21 -3.04
C PRO A 100 -16.16 -11.06 -4.05
N THR A 101 -17.09 -10.11 -3.90
CA THR A 101 -17.24 -8.95 -4.79
C THR A 101 -16.48 -7.71 -4.33
N ALA A 102 -15.93 -7.71 -3.11
CA ALA A 102 -15.17 -6.57 -2.62
C ALA A 102 -13.89 -6.36 -3.43
N MET A 103 -13.62 -5.11 -3.79
CA MET A 103 -12.42 -4.71 -4.50
C MET A 103 -11.27 -4.44 -3.50
N LEU A 104 -10.15 -5.14 -3.67
CA LEU A 104 -8.95 -4.93 -2.88
C LEU A 104 -7.87 -4.30 -3.75
N SER A 105 -7.45 -3.09 -3.41
CA SER A 105 -6.41 -2.37 -4.14
C SER A 105 -5.20 -2.04 -3.26
N ALA A 106 -4.04 -2.00 -3.86
CA ALA A 106 -2.78 -1.70 -3.20
C ALA A 106 -2.16 -0.42 -3.76
N GLU A 107 -1.64 0.43 -2.89
CA GLU A 107 -0.68 1.45 -3.27
C GLU A 107 0.73 0.92 -3.04
N ASP A 108 1.48 0.76 -4.13
CA ASP A 108 2.87 0.32 -4.08
C ASP A 108 3.69 1.03 -5.14
N SER A 109 4.79 1.65 -4.72
CA SER A 109 5.74 2.34 -5.59
C SER A 109 6.99 1.52 -5.90
N THR A 110 7.02 0.25 -5.47
CA THR A 110 8.18 -0.64 -5.67
C THR A 110 7.99 -1.62 -6.82
N SER A 111 9.05 -2.31 -7.16
CA SER A 111 9.06 -3.41 -8.13
C SER A 111 8.76 -4.77 -7.49
N PHE A 112 8.05 -4.82 -6.34
CA PHE A 112 7.64 -6.10 -5.76
C PHE A 112 6.73 -6.84 -6.74
N GLU A 113 7.11 -8.08 -7.06
CA GLU A 113 6.43 -8.87 -8.09
C GLU A 113 5.15 -9.54 -7.56
N GLY A 114 4.10 -9.51 -8.37
CA GLY A 114 2.89 -10.28 -8.11
C GLY A 114 1.98 -9.67 -7.03
N VAL A 115 1.92 -8.35 -6.92
CA VAL A 115 0.97 -7.67 -6.02
C VAL A 115 -0.46 -8.10 -6.33
N THR A 116 -0.83 -8.18 -7.60
CA THR A 116 -2.16 -8.59 -8.07
C THR A 116 -2.27 -10.06 -8.45
N LYS A 117 -1.17 -10.81 -8.36
CA LYS A 117 -1.20 -12.25 -8.58
C LYS A 117 -1.96 -12.95 -7.43
N PRO A 118 -2.77 -13.98 -7.72
CA PRO A 118 -3.45 -14.74 -6.68
C PRO A 118 -2.52 -15.25 -5.57
N ALA A 119 -3.00 -15.23 -4.32
CA ALA A 119 -2.20 -15.62 -3.16
C ALA A 119 -1.80 -17.10 -3.17
N ASP A 120 -2.62 -17.98 -3.74
CA ASP A 120 -2.33 -19.41 -3.94
C ASP A 120 -1.27 -19.68 -5.01
N GLN A 121 -0.97 -18.68 -5.85
CA GLN A 121 0.08 -18.71 -6.86
C GLN A 121 1.33 -17.90 -6.43
N GLY A 122 1.43 -17.57 -5.15
CA GLY A 122 2.56 -16.87 -4.56
C GLY A 122 2.49 -15.34 -4.63
N GLY A 123 1.39 -14.76 -5.14
CA GLY A 123 1.15 -13.32 -5.14
C GLY A 123 0.60 -12.79 -3.82
N LEU A 124 0.25 -11.50 -3.76
CA LEU A 124 -0.36 -10.87 -2.59
C LEU A 124 -1.89 -10.94 -2.59
N GLY A 125 -2.51 -11.20 -3.73
CA GLY A 125 -3.95 -11.39 -3.86
C GLY A 125 -4.78 -10.10 -3.87
N PHE A 126 -4.21 -8.97 -4.23
CA PHE A 126 -4.98 -7.77 -4.56
C PHE A 126 -5.63 -7.90 -5.93
N ASP A 127 -6.76 -7.23 -6.12
CA ASP A 127 -7.41 -7.12 -7.44
C ASP A 127 -6.68 -6.10 -8.32
N TYR A 128 -6.18 -5.01 -7.70
CA TYR A 128 -5.55 -3.90 -8.42
C TYR A 128 -4.33 -3.35 -7.66
N LYS A 129 -3.39 -2.81 -8.44
CA LYS A 129 -2.26 -2.02 -7.96
C LYS A 129 -2.34 -0.61 -8.55
N TRP A 130 -2.17 0.42 -7.73
CA TRP A 130 -2.03 1.78 -8.23
C TRP A 130 -0.73 1.93 -9.01
N ASP A 131 -0.82 2.44 -10.24
CA ASP A 131 0.36 2.74 -11.06
C ASP A 131 0.93 4.11 -10.68
N MET A 132 1.73 4.12 -9.61
CA MET A 132 2.39 5.33 -9.12
C MET A 132 3.43 5.85 -10.11
N GLY A 133 4.06 4.98 -10.89
CA GLY A 133 4.99 5.36 -11.96
C GLY A 133 4.29 6.15 -13.06
N TRP A 134 3.18 5.62 -13.59
CA TRP A 134 2.35 6.33 -14.57
C TRP A 134 1.88 7.69 -14.05
N MET A 135 1.45 7.75 -12.77
CA MET A 135 1.00 9.00 -12.17
C MET A 135 2.09 10.05 -12.16
N ASN A 136 3.28 9.70 -11.64
CA ASN A 136 4.40 10.64 -11.54
C ASN A 136 4.85 11.11 -12.93
N ASP A 137 5.00 10.21 -13.89
CA ASP A 137 5.40 10.52 -15.25
C ASP A 137 4.36 11.42 -15.95
N THR A 138 3.08 11.13 -15.76
CA THR A 138 1.98 11.91 -16.35
C THR A 138 1.93 13.32 -15.79
N LEU A 139 2.02 13.47 -14.46
CA LEU A 139 2.01 14.78 -13.80
C LEU A 139 3.25 15.59 -14.20
N ASP A 140 4.41 14.97 -14.28
CA ASP A 140 5.64 15.63 -14.71
C ASP A 140 5.56 16.08 -16.18
N TYR A 141 4.97 15.25 -17.05
CA TYR A 141 4.70 15.65 -18.43
C TYR A 141 3.76 16.87 -18.50
N PHE A 142 2.69 16.92 -17.70
CA PHE A 142 1.77 18.06 -17.69
C PHE A 142 2.42 19.33 -17.15
N ARG A 143 3.36 19.24 -16.21
CA ARG A 143 4.14 20.39 -15.71
C ARG A 143 5.10 20.95 -16.75
N THR A 144 5.51 20.14 -17.74
CA THR A 144 6.39 20.57 -18.81
C THR A 144 5.68 21.60 -19.71
N ALA A 145 6.34 22.75 -19.94
CA ALA A 145 5.80 23.79 -20.82
C ALA A 145 5.52 23.21 -22.23
N PRO A 146 4.40 23.62 -22.89
CA PRO A 146 3.93 22.99 -24.13
C PRO A 146 4.99 22.88 -25.24
N GLU A 147 5.84 23.88 -25.37
CA GLU A 147 6.92 23.92 -26.37
C GLU A 147 7.99 22.85 -26.17
N TYR A 148 8.11 22.27 -24.97
CA TYR A 148 9.09 21.21 -24.65
C TYR A 148 8.49 19.82 -24.58
N ARG A 149 7.16 19.68 -24.59
CA ARG A 149 6.46 18.38 -24.42
C ARG A 149 6.83 17.34 -25.47
N SER A 150 7.20 17.77 -26.68
CA SER A 150 7.64 16.85 -27.72
C SER A 150 8.93 16.08 -27.39
N ARG A 151 9.73 16.56 -26.43
CA ARG A 151 10.94 15.88 -25.94
C ARG A 151 10.62 14.84 -24.89
N ASP A 152 9.53 15.03 -24.15
CA ASP A 152 9.17 14.29 -22.94
C ASP A 152 7.98 13.34 -23.17
N TYR A 153 7.53 13.15 -24.43
CA TYR A 153 6.38 12.31 -24.74
C TYR A 153 6.55 10.85 -24.25
N HIS A 154 7.80 10.37 -24.14
CA HIS A 154 8.10 9.04 -23.62
C HIS A 154 7.57 8.81 -22.20
N LYS A 155 7.40 9.85 -21.37
CA LYS A 155 6.81 9.77 -20.04
C LYS A 155 5.37 9.24 -20.09
N LEU A 156 4.60 9.55 -21.12
CA LEU A 156 3.23 9.06 -21.30
C LEU A 156 3.16 7.57 -21.65
N THR A 157 4.24 7.00 -22.18
CA THR A 157 4.26 5.62 -22.68
C THR A 157 5.17 4.70 -21.89
N PHE A 158 5.94 5.22 -20.93
CA PHE A 158 6.91 4.44 -20.18
C PHE A 158 6.27 3.29 -19.39
N SER A 159 5.08 3.49 -18.83
CA SER A 159 4.35 2.45 -18.11
C SER A 159 4.02 1.22 -18.95
N MET A 160 3.99 1.34 -20.27
CA MET A 160 3.78 0.20 -21.18
C MET A 160 4.88 -0.87 -21.06
N MET A 161 6.07 -0.52 -20.54
CA MET A 161 7.17 -1.47 -20.33
C MET A 161 6.86 -2.51 -19.24
N TYR A 162 6.04 -2.17 -18.27
CA TYR A 162 5.67 -3.04 -17.15
C TYR A 162 4.16 -3.31 -17.05
N TYR A 163 3.40 -2.91 -18.05
CA TYR A 163 1.94 -2.97 -18.08
C TYR A 163 1.34 -4.36 -17.73
N TYR A 164 2.06 -5.43 -18.07
CA TYR A 164 1.60 -6.80 -17.85
C TYR A 164 2.08 -7.41 -16.53
N ASN A 165 2.83 -6.68 -15.70
CA ASN A 165 3.38 -7.22 -14.45
C ASN A 165 2.30 -7.36 -13.37
N ASP A 166 1.31 -6.45 -13.37
CA ASP A 166 0.19 -6.40 -12.43
C ASP A 166 -1.07 -5.88 -13.14
N VAL A 167 -2.20 -5.93 -12.46
CA VAL A 167 -3.45 -5.30 -12.92
C VAL A 167 -3.50 -3.88 -12.34
N PHE A 168 -3.24 -2.90 -13.20
CA PHE A 168 -3.06 -1.53 -12.77
C PHE A 168 -4.35 -0.69 -12.77
N LEU A 169 -4.48 0.17 -11.75
CA LEU A 169 -5.32 1.36 -11.76
C LEU A 169 -4.43 2.58 -12.04
N LEU A 170 -4.92 3.51 -12.85
CA LEU A 170 -4.23 4.75 -13.19
C LEU A 170 -4.71 5.88 -12.25
N PRO A 171 -4.08 6.09 -11.10
CA PRO A 171 -4.52 7.08 -10.14
C PRO A 171 -4.06 8.49 -10.52
N LEU A 172 -4.85 9.49 -10.14
CA LEU A 172 -4.36 10.84 -9.83
C LEU A 172 -4.59 11.02 -8.35
N SER A 173 -3.61 10.64 -7.54
CA SER A 173 -3.73 10.62 -6.09
C SER A 173 -3.99 12.01 -5.53
N HIS A 174 -4.85 12.08 -4.51
CA HIS A 174 -5.08 13.30 -3.74
C HIS A 174 -3.78 13.88 -3.15
N ASP A 175 -2.81 13.03 -2.82
CA ASP A 175 -1.51 13.46 -2.31
C ASP A 175 -0.71 14.30 -3.31
N GLU A 176 -0.94 14.10 -4.61
CA GLU A 176 -0.22 14.80 -5.68
C GLU A 176 -1.00 15.95 -6.32
N VAL A 177 -2.33 15.97 -6.17
CA VAL A 177 -3.19 16.97 -6.85
C VAL A 177 -3.81 18.00 -5.90
N VAL A 178 -3.54 17.91 -4.59
CA VAL A 178 -4.03 18.86 -3.56
C VAL A 178 -2.87 19.46 -2.78
N HIS A 179 -3.17 20.39 -1.85
CA HIS A 179 -2.22 21.00 -0.91
C HIS A 179 -1.00 21.68 -1.58
N GLY A 180 -1.23 22.39 -2.70
CA GLY A 180 -0.20 23.14 -3.40
C GLY A 180 0.72 22.27 -4.28
N LYS A 181 0.45 20.98 -4.41
CA LYS A 181 1.15 20.09 -5.35
C LYS A 181 0.47 20.02 -6.72
N ALA A 182 -0.75 20.56 -6.84
CA ALA A 182 -1.49 20.58 -8.10
C ALA A 182 -0.67 21.24 -9.24
N THR A 183 -0.76 20.67 -10.40
CA THR A 183 -0.14 21.15 -11.65
C THR A 183 -0.83 22.39 -12.19
#